data_bf5e1aa956bd14541c3dc8796d2dca55
#
_entry.id   bf5e1aa956bd14541c3dc8796d2dca55
#
_cell.length_a   1.000
_cell.length_b   1.000
_cell.length_c   1.000
_cell.angle_alpha   90.00
_cell.angle_beta   90.00
_cell.angle_gamma   90.00
#
_symmetry.space_group_name_H-M   'P 1'
#
loop_
_entity.id
_entity.type
_entity.pdbx_description
1 polymer ?
#
loop_
_entity_poly.entity_id
_entity_poly.type
_entity_poly.pdbx_seq_one_letter_code
_entity_poly.pdbx_strand_id
1 'polypeptide(L)'
;MEQNFLIYNTLTRHKELFKPLHAPNVGMYVCGPTVYGDAHLGHARPAITFDILFRYLKHQGYKVRYVRNITDVGHLEHDADEGDDKIEKKARLEQLEPMEIAQYYTNRYHDAMEALNVLPPSIEPHATGHIIEQEELVKEILANGYAYESNGSVYFDVVKYDKDHKYGILSGRNLTDMINNSRELNGVSEKHNQVDFALWKKAQPEHIMRWPSPWSVGFPGWHCECTAMGRKYLGSHFDIHGGGMDLVFPHHECEIAQAVASQGDQMVHYWMHNNMITINGQKMGKSLGNFITLEQFFTGNHEALTQAYSPMTIRFFILSAHYRGTVDFSNEALIAAQKGYERLMNGISDIERIQVSKECDAETDKFVKALRQRCYDAMNDDLQTPLVISYLFEACHLVNNLLDHKAQICAECLKELSEVMQLFAFDLLGLKSEKGANNDAREEAYGRVVDMVLQLRTKAKTDKDWATSDQIRDALANAGFEVKDTKDGVTWKLNK
;
A
#
# COMPACT_ATOMS: atom_id res chain seq x y z
N MET A 1 29.32 -2.26 3.79
CA MET A 1 28.59 -2.84 4.94
C MET A 1 28.31 -4.28 4.59
N GLU A 2 28.63 -5.25 5.44
CA GLU A 2 28.13 -6.61 5.27
C GLU A 2 26.61 -6.55 5.27
N GLN A 3 26.00 -7.02 4.18
CA GLN A 3 24.55 -6.98 4.01
C GLN A 3 23.93 -8.11 4.84
N ASN A 4 23.56 -7.82 6.08
CA ASN A 4 22.89 -8.77 6.98
C ASN A 4 21.36 -8.57 6.95
N PHE A 5 20.78 -8.27 5.78
CA PHE A 5 19.36 -8.10 5.62
C PHE A 5 18.63 -9.44 5.66
N LEU A 6 17.82 -9.64 6.68
CA LEU A 6 16.97 -10.80 6.86
C LEU A 6 15.54 -10.48 6.38
N ILE A 7 14.92 -11.40 5.66
CA ILE A 7 13.51 -11.34 5.28
C ILE A 7 12.82 -12.64 5.67
N TYR A 8 11.57 -12.54 6.12
CA TYR A 8 10.77 -13.72 6.42
C TYR A 8 10.23 -14.32 5.13
N ASN A 9 10.59 -15.57 4.86
CA ASN A 9 10.10 -16.33 3.73
C ASN A 9 8.90 -17.18 4.15
N THR A 10 7.72 -16.89 3.61
CA THR A 10 6.48 -17.63 3.93
C THR A 10 6.58 -19.10 3.55
N LEU A 11 7.32 -19.44 2.51
CA LEU A 11 7.49 -20.82 2.06
C LEU A 11 8.22 -21.67 3.10
N THR A 12 9.33 -21.15 3.63
CA THR A 12 10.16 -21.86 4.62
C THR A 12 9.73 -21.57 6.06
N ARG A 13 8.94 -20.50 6.28
CA ARG A 13 8.46 -20.03 7.59
C ARG A 13 9.58 -19.57 8.54
N HIS A 14 10.71 -19.13 7.96
CA HIS A 14 11.86 -18.61 8.70
C HIS A 14 12.33 -17.27 8.14
N LYS A 15 13.03 -16.49 8.96
CA LYS A 15 13.83 -15.36 8.48
C LYS A 15 15.10 -15.90 7.83
N GLU A 16 15.36 -15.47 6.62
CA GLU A 16 16.50 -15.88 5.81
C GLU A 16 17.33 -14.67 5.42
N LEU A 17 18.63 -14.85 5.32
CA LEU A 17 19.52 -13.82 4.79
C LEU A 17 19.21 -13.60 3.32
N PHE A 18 18.82 -12.37 2.97
CA PHE A 18 18.52 -12.02 1.60
C PHE A 18 19.77 -12.11 0.72
N LYS A 19 19.68 -12.97 -0.28
CA LYS A 19 20.73 -13.16 -1.29
C LYS A 19 20.06 -13.15 -2.67
N PRO A 20 20.22 -12.06 -3.44
CA PRO A 20 19.62 -12.01 -4.78
C PRO A 20 20.27 -13.03 -5.71
N LEU A 21 19.47 -13.59 -6.61
CA LEU A 21 19.90 -14.55 -7.62
C LEU A 21 21.00 -13.98 -8.54
N HIS A 22 20.91 -12.68 -8.84
CA HIS A 22 21.79 -12.00 -9.81
C HIS A 22 22.27 -10.62 -9.30
N ALA A 23 22.95 -10.58 -8.14
CA ALA A 23 23.45 -9.32 -7.58
C ALA A 23 24.22 -8.47 -8.62
N PRO A 24 24.04 -7.15 -8.67
CA PRO A 24 23.21 -6.32 -7.78
C PRO A 24 21.73 -6.23 -8.22
N ASN A 25 21.29 -7.00 -9.23
CA ASN A 25 19.93 -6.94 -9.73
C ASN A 25 19.00 -7.78 -8.85
N VAL A 26 17.81 -7.27 -8.60
CA VAL A 26 16.74 -7.92 -7.84
C VAL A 26 15.44 -7.87 -8.63
N GLY A 27 14.82 -9.02 -8.85
CA GLY A 27 13.48 -9.14 -9.42
C GLY A 27 12.44 -9.21 -8.30
N MET A 28 11.48 -8.28 -8.30
CA MET A 28 10.39 -8.24 -7.33
C MET A 28 9.05 -8.15 -8.04
N TYR A 29 8.14 -9.10 -7.78
CA TYR A 29 6.77 -9.09 -8.25
C TYR A 29 5.82 -8.92 -7.07
N VAL A 30 4.81 -8.08 -7.19
CA VAL A 30 3.75 -7.91 -6.18
C VAL A 30 2.40 -7.94 -6.86
N CYS A 31 1.49 -8.75 -6.35
CA CYS A 31 0.12 -8.76 -6.86
C CYS A 31 -0.53 -7.40 -6.68
N GLY A 32 -1.07 -6.88 -7.78
CA GLY A 32 -1.73 -5.59 -7.83
C GLY A 32 -3.25 -5.68 -7.61
N PRO A 33 -3.96 -4.56 -7.75
CA PRO A 33 -5.39 -4.51 -7.52
C PRO A 33 -6.20 -5.08 -8.68
N THR A 34 -7.40 -5.59 -8.37
CA THR A 34 -8.47 -5.74 -9.36
C THR A 34 -9.24 -4.42 -9.44
N VAL A 35 -9.27 -3.81 -10.62
CA VAL A 35 -9.71 -2.42 -10.81
C VAL A 35 -11.20 -2.29 -11.12
N TYR A 36 -12.04 -2.67 -10.15
CA TYR A 36 -13.50 -2.53 -10.21
C TYR A 36 -14.09 -1.59 -9.15
N GLY A 37 -13.27 -0.98 -8.33
CA GLY A 37 -13.68 -0.09 -7.24
C GLY A 37 -12.52 0.68 -6.64
N ASP A 38 -12.85 1.67 -5.80
CA ASP A 38 -11.87 2.52 -5.14
C ASP A 38 -10.95 1.74 -4.20
N ALA A 39 -9.71 2.23 -4.10
CA ALA A 39 -8.73 1.68 -3.18
C ALA A 39 -9.16 1.85 -1.72
N HIS A 40 -8.83 0.87 -0.89
CA HIS A 40 -9.12 0.84 0.53
C HIS A 40 -7.87 0.42 1.34
N LEU A 41 -7.95 0.36 2.67
CA LEU A 41 -6.82 0.01 3.53
C LEU A 41 -6.18 -1.34 3.18
N GLY A 42 -6.97 -2.31 2.69
CA GLY A 42 -6.47 -3.60 2.21
C GLY A 42 -5.54 -3.48 0.99
N HIS A 43 -5.69 -2.46 0.16
CA HIS A 43 -4.77 -2.12 -0.93
C HIS A 43 -3.59 -1.27 -0.43
N ALA A 44 -3.82 -0.35 0.50
CA ALA A 44 -2.77 0.50 1.05
C ALA A 44 -1.68 -0.30 1.78
N ARG A 45 -2.08 -1.34 2.51
CA ARG A 45 -1.14 -2.11 3.32
C ARG A 45 -0.07 -2.83 2.51
N PRO A 46 -0.38 -3.69 1.53
CA PRO A 46 0.64 -4.28 0.67
C PRO A 46 1.42 -3.22 -0.10
N ALA A 47 0.76 -2.18 -0.63
CA ALA A 47 1.44 -1.13 -1.36
C ALA A 47 2.51 -0.43 -0.51
N ILE A 48 2.21 -0.04 0.73
CA ILE A 48 3.16 0.57 1.66
C ILE A 48 4.23 -0.44 2.10
N THR A 49 3.88 -1.68 2.40
CA THR A 49 4.83 -2.71 2.81
C THR A 49 5.91 -2.94 1.75
N PHE A 50 5.50 -3.14 0.51
CA PHE A 50 6.44 -3.37 -0.60
C PHE A 50 7.14 -2.10 -1.09
N ASP A 51 6.56 -0.92 -0.86
CA ASP A 51 7.26 0.36 -1.03
C ASP A 51 8.43 0.50 -0.05
N ILE A 52 8.26 0.12 1.22
CA ILE A 52 9.36 0.11 2.20
C ILE A 52 10.46 -0.86 1.76
N LEU A 53 10.11 -2.07 1.34
CA LEU A 53 11.07 -3.04 0.82
C LEU A 53 11.81 -2.51 -0.41
N PHE A 54 11.08 -1.93 -1.36
CA PHE A 54 11.64 -1.35 -2.58
C PHE A 54 12.60 -0.20 -2.27
N ARG A 55 12.22 0.74 -1.39
CA ARG A 55 13.09 1.83 -0.94
C ARG A 55 14.33 1.31 -0.25
N TYR A 56 14.17 0.33 0.64
CA TYR A 56 15.27 -0.23 1.41
C TYR A 56 16.28 -0.98 0.53
N LEU A 57 15.82 -1.84 -0.38
CA LEU A 57 16.68 -2.52 -1.35
C LEU A 57 17.44 -1.53 -2.24
N LYS A 58 16.80 -0.48 -2.73
CA LYS A 58 17.48 0.58 -3.51
C LYS A 58 18.51 1.32 -2.67
N HIS A 59 18.20 1.62 -1.41
CA HIS A 59 19.14 2.25 -0.48
C HIS A 59 20.35 1.36 -0.19
N GLN A 60 20.15 0.05 -0.12
CA GLN A 60 21.25 -0.93 0.01
C GLN A 60 22.11 -1.06 -1.28
N GLY A 61 21.76 -0.36 -2.35
CA GLY A 61 22.51 -0.34 -3.62
C GLY A 61 22.06 -1.38 -4.64
N TYR A 62 20.96 -2.10 -4.39
CA TYR A 62 20.41 -3.03 -5.38
C TYR A 62 19.71 -2.30 -6.52
N LYS A 63 19.74 -2.90 -7.71
CA LYS A 63 18.99 -2.49 -8.91
C LYS A 63 17.70 -3.31 -8.97
N VAL A 64 16.63 -2.78 -8.41
CA VAL A 64 15.37 -3.50 -8.29
C VAL A 64 14.51 -3.28 -9.52
N ARG A 65 14.12 -4.37 -10.22
CA ARG A 65 13.03 -4.39 -11.17
C ARG A 65 11.76 -4.80 -10.44
N TYR A 66 10.93 -3.81 -10.15
CA TYR A 66 9.67 -4.00 -9.45
C TYR A 66 8.52 -4.08 -10.45
N VAL A 67 7.81 -5.20 -10.47
CA VAL A 67 6.63 -5.45 -11.29
C VAL A 67 5.41 -5.54 -10.37
N ARG A 68 4.36 -4.81 -10.71
CA ARG A 68 3.05 -4.90 -10.05
C ARG A 68 1.98 -4.86 -11.13
N ASN A 69 1.15 -5.89 -11.19
CA ASN A 69 0.13 -5.98 -12.22
C ASN A 69 -1.13 -5.15 -11.91
N ILE A 70 -1.92 -4.94 -12.95
CA ILE A 70 -3.33 -4.54 -12.87
C ILE A 70 -4.17 -5.70 -13.36
N THR A 71 -5.05 -6.22 -12.50
CA THR A 71 -6.04 -7.22 -12.87
C THR A 71 -7.26 -6.51 -13.44
N ASP A 72 -7.39 -6.55 -14.76
CA ASP A 72 -8.45 -5.91 -15.53
C ASP A 72 -9.36 -6.90 -16.28
N VAL A 73 -9.23 -8.21 -16.00
CA VAL A 73 -10.09 -9.29 -16.54
C VAL A 73 -9.99 -10.57 -15.70
N GLY A 74 -10.96 -11.44 -15.78
CA GLY A 74 -10.88 -12.83 -15.32
C GLY A 74 -11.02 -13.04 -13.82
N HIS A 75 -11.25 -11.99 -13.03
CA HIS A 75 -11.47 -12.10 -11.59
C HIS A 75 -12.95 -12.17 -11.28
N LEU A 76 -13.45 -13.39 -11.11
CA LEU A 76 -14.87 -13.65 -10.87
C LEU A 76 -15.27 -13.38 -9.42
N GLU A 77 -16.57 -13.26 -9.17
CA GLU A 77 -17.12 -13.06 -7.83
C GLU A 77 -16.75 -14.21 -6.89
N HIS A 78 -16.61 -13.90 -5.61
CA HIS A 78 -16.25 -14.85 -4.54
C HIS A 78 -14.89 -15.55 -4.72
N ASP A 79 -14.02 -15.01 -5.60
CA ASP A 79 -12.73 -15.60 -5.96
C ASP A 79 -12.86 -17.07 -6.43
N ALA A 80 -14.00 -17.34 -7.10
CA ALA A 80 -14.39 -18.64 -7.62
C ALA A 80 -14.13 -18.73 -9.15
N ASP A 81 -14.29 -19.93 -9.71
CA ASP A 81 -14.21 -20.15 -11.17
C ASP A 81 -15.59 -20.02 -11.87
N GLU A 82 -16.62 -19.63 -11.14
CA GLU A 82 -17.97 -19.44 -11.64
C GLU A 82 -18.54 -18.12 -11.08
N GLY A 83 -19.41 -17.48 -11.86
CA GLY A 83 -20.02 -16.20 -11.51
C GLY A 83 -19.67 -15.11 -12.50
N ASP A 84 -20.13 -13.91 -12.20
CA ASP A 84 -19.86 -12.72 -13.01
C ASP A 84 -18.41 -12.23 -12.80
N ASP A 85 -17.78 -11.75 -13.87
CA ASP A 85 -16.55 -10.97 -13.75
C ASP A 85 -16.85 -9.66 -13.00
N LYS A 86 -16.01 -9.32 -12.03
CA LYS A 86 -16.19 -8.16 -11.15
C LYS A 86 -16.26 -6.84 -11.91
N ILE A 87 -15.45 -6.70 -12.96
CA ILE A 87 -15.39 -5.48 -13.80
C ILE A 87 -16.58 -5.43 -14.73
N GLU A 88 -16.92 -6.53 -15.42
CA GLU A 88 -18.09 -6.58 -16.30
C GLU A 88 -19.39 -6.35 -15.54
N LYS A 89 -19.53 -6.93 -14.36
CA LYS A 89 -20.71 -6.68 -13.49
C LYS A 89 -20.82 -5.20 -13.15
N LYS A 90 -19.71 -4.56 -12.79
CA LYS A 90 -19.69 -3.13 -12.49
C LYS A 90 -20.04 -2.30 -13.74
N ALA A 91 -19.48 -2.65 -14.88
CA ALA A 91 -19.75 -2.00 -16.17
C ALA A 91 -21.23 -2.07 -16.55
N ARG A 92 -21.86 -3.25 -16.40
CA ARG A 92 -23.31 -3.40 -16.62
C ARG A 92 -24.17 -2.53 -15.70
N LEU A 93 -23.79 -2.44 -14.41
CA LEU A 93 -24.50 -1.60 -13.43
C LEU A 93 -24.40 -0.11 -13.75
N GLU A 94 -23.27 0.33 -14.28
CA GLU A 94 -23.02 1.74 -14.59
C GLU A 94 -23.30 2.09 -16.07
N GLN A 95 -23.71 1.11 -16.90
CA GLN A 95 -23.95 1.26 -18.34
C GLN A 95 -22.71 1.78 -19.11
N LEU A 96 -21.53 1.28 -18.74
CA LEU A 96 -20.23 1.58 -19.33
C LEU A 96 -19.59 0.32 -19.94
N GLU A 97 -18.54 0.53 -20.74
CA GLU A 97 -17.68 -0.57 -21.20
C GLU A 97 -16.75 -1.04 -20.07
N PRO A 98 -16.45 -2.35 -19.96
CA PRO A 98 -15.55 -2.87 -18.94
C PRO A 98 -14.20 -2.14 -18.90
N MET A 99 -13.63 -1.78 -20.05
CA MET A 99 -12.35 -1.06 -20.12
C MET A 99 -12.45 0.39 -19.65
N GLU A 100 -13.62 1.03 -19.71
CA GLU A 100 -13.83 2.34 -19.09
C GLU A 100 -13.77 2.23 -17.56
N ILE A 101 -14.40 1.19 -16.99
CA ILE A 101 -14.34 0.89 -15.56
C ILE A 101 -12.90 0.61 -15.14
N ALA A 102 -12.20 -0.27 -15.86
CA ALA A 102 -10.82 -0.63 -15.55
C ALA A 102 -9.90 0.61 -15.58
N GLN A 103 -10.00 1.44 -16.62
CA GLN A 103 -9.20 2.68 -16.75
C GLN A 103 -9.52 3.68 -15.64
N TYR A 104 -10.81 3.90 -15.34
CA TYR A 104 -11.25 4.83 -14.31
C TYR A 104 -10.69 4.46 -12.94
N TYR A 105 -10.86 3.20 -12.51
CA TYR A 105 -10.39 2.76 -11.19
C TYR A 105 -8.87 2.56 -11.13
N THR A 106 -8.20 2.27 -12.26
CA THR A 106 -6.74 2.29 -12.33
C THR A 106 -6.19 3.68 -12.01
N ASN A 107 -6.74 4.73 -12.63
CA ASN A 107 -6.32 6.11 -12.37
C ASN A 107 -6.55 6.48 -10.89
N ARG A 108 -7.74 6.18 -10.35
CA ARG A 108 -8.04 6.45 -8.93
C ARG A 108 -7.15 5.65 -7.96
N TYR A 109 -6.74 4.44 -8.34
CA TYR A 109 -5.76 3.68 -7.58
C TYR A 109 -4.39 4.38 -7.58
N HIS A 110 -3.94 4.87 -8.74
CA HIS A 110 -2.68 5.62 -8.84
C HIS A 110 -2.73 6.89 -7.99
N ASP A 111 -3.80 7.69 -8.09
CA ASP A 111 -3.98 8.91 -7.28
C ASP A 111 -3.88 8.60 -5.77
N ALA A 112 -4.54 7.52 -5.33
CA ALA A 112 -4.48 7.10 -3.93
C ALA A 112 -3.07 6.64 -3.50
N MET A 113 -2.34 5.93 -4.37
CA MET A 113 -0.96 5.49 -4.10
C MET A 113 0.02 6.67 -4.10
N GLU A 114 -0.14 7.65 -4.99
CA GLU A 114 0.64 8.88 -4.99
C GLU A 114 0.40 9.70 -3.71
N ALA A 115 -0.86 9.86 -3.30
CA ALA A 115 -1.20 10.52 -2.04
C ALA A 115 -0.51 9.86 -0.84
N LEU A 116 -0.45 8.52 -0.80
CA LEU A 116 0.26 7.74 0.21
C LEU A 116 1.79 7.77 0.05
N ASN A 117 2.35 8.46 -0.96
CA ASN A 117 3.78 8.48 -1.31
C ASN A 117 4.37 7.08 -1.57
N VAL A 118 3.58 6.20 -2.14
CA VAL A 118 4.06 4.90 -2.65
C VAL A 118 4.77 5.13 -3.98
N LEU A 119 5.99 4.63 -4.11
CA LEU A 119 6.74 4.73 -5.36
C LEU A 119 6.09 3.85 -6.44
N PRO A 120 6.02 4.33 -7.69
CA PRO A 120 5.51 3.52 -8.79
C PRO A 120 6.41 2.30 -9.03
N PRO A 121 5.85 1.17 -9.51
CA PRO A 121 6.63 0.03 -9.95
C PRO A 121 7.45 0.39 -11.20
N SER A 122 8.48 -0.41 -11.50
CA SER A 122 9.25 -0.27 -12.74
C SER A 122 8.43 -0.63 -13.97
N ILE A 123 7.53 -1.61 -13.82
CA ILE A 123 6.63 -2.10 -14.87
C ILE A 123 5.28 -2.42 -14.22
N GLU A 124 4.20 -1.94 -14.83
CA GLU A 124 2.83 -2.20 -14.37
C GLU A 124 2.02 -2.84 -15.51
N PRO A 125 2.11 -4.18 -15.69
CA PRO A 125 1.44 -4.88 -16.76
C PRO A 125 -0.05 -5.09 -16.45
N HIS A 126 -0.89 -5.02 -17.49
CA HIS A 126 -2.30 -5.36 -17.43
C HIS A 126 -2.52 -6.81 -17.85
N ALA A 127 -3.45 -7.51 -17.21
CA ALA A 127 -3.79 -8.89 -17.54
C ALA A 127 -4.30 -9.01 -18.99
N THR A 128 -5.14 -8.05 -19.46
CA THR A 128 -5.63 -7.98 -20.84
C THR A 128 -4.52 -7.79 -21.88
N GLY A 129 -3.44 -7.13 -21.51
CA GLY A 129 -2.26 -6.95 -22.38
C GLY A 129 -1.37 -8.20 -22.51
N HIS A 130 -1.69 -9.28 -21.79
CA HIS A 130 -0.84 -10.48 -21.68
C HIS A 130 -1.61 -11.80 -21.95
N ILE A 131 -2.67 -11.73 -22.73
CA ILE A 131 -3.48 -12.91 -23.08
C ILE A 131 -2.64 -14.00 -23.77
N ILE A 132 -1.74 -13.59 -24.68
CA ILE A 132 -0.87 -14.53 -25.40
C ILE A 132 0.05 -15.28 -24.44
N GLU A 133 0.68 -14.58 -23.50
CA GLU A 133 1.58 -15.19 -22.51
C GLU A 133 0.83 -16.15 -21.58
N GLN A 134 -0.40 -15.81 -21.23
CA GLN A 134 -1.27 -16.67 -20.43
C GLN A 134 -1.69 -17.92 -21.22
N GLU A 135 -2.06 -17.79 -22.49
CA GLU A 135 -2.34 -18.95 -23.35
C GLU A 135 -1.12 -19.86 -23.50
N GLU A 136 0.07 -19.32 -23.71
CA GLU A 136 1.30 -20.12 -23.81
C GLU A 136 1.58 -20.88 -22.52
N LEU A 137 1.40 -20.25 -21.36
CA LEU A 137 1.50 -20.92 -20.05
C LEU A 137 0.53 -22.10 -19.95
N VAL A 138 -0.74 -21.89 -20.35
CA VAL A 138 -1.76 -22.96 -20.32
C VAL A 138 -1.40 -24.11 -21.26
N LYS A 139 -0.88 -23.81 -22.47
CA LYS A 139 -0.41 -24.83 -23.42
C LYS A 139 0.74 -25.67 -22.84
N GLU A 140 1.70 -25.04 -22.17
CA GLU A 140 2.81 -25.75 -21.51
C GLU A 140 2.30 -26.69 -20.41
N ILE A 141 1.39 -26.21 -19.55
CA ILE A 141 0.79 -27.02 -18.47
C ILE A 141 0.02 -28.22 -19.04
N LEU A 142 -0.77 -28.01 -20.12
CA LEU A 142 -1.47 -29.07 -20.85
C LEU A 142 -0.50 -30.10 -21.44
N ALA A 143 0.56 -29.62 -22.11
CA ALA A 143 1.56 -30.51 -22.75
C ALA A 143 2.29 -31.37 -21.71
N ASN A 144 2.53 -30.83 -20.51
CA ASN A 144 3.13 -31.56 -19.39
C ASN A 144 2.11 -32.45 -18.65
N GLY A 145 0.85 -32.37 -19.04
CA GLY A 145 -0.22 -33.27 -18.60
C GLY A 145 -0.79 -32.90 -17.19
N TYR A 146 -0.60 -31.69 -16.68
CA TYR A 146 -1.18 -31.23 -15.42
C TYR A 146 -2.44 -30.37 -15.61
N ALA A 147 -2.98 -30.32 -16.80
CA ALA A 147 -4.26 -29.70 -17.10
C ALA A 147 -5.09 -30.57 -18.05
N TYR A 148 -6.38 -30.31 -18.15
CA TYR A 148 -7.33 -30.96 -19.03
C TYR A 148 -8.36 -29.99 -19.58
N GLU A 149 -8.86 -30.30 -20.79
CA GLU A 149 -9.98 -29.56 -21.37
C GLU A 149 -11.31 -30.17 -20.94
N SER A 150 -12.26 -29.30 -20.61
CA SER A 150 -13.63 -29.69 -20.33
C SER A 150 -14.59 -28.62 -20.86
N ASN A 151 -15.45 -29.00 -21.78
CA ASN A 151 -16.52 -28.16 -22.34
C ASN A 151 -16.02 -26.81 -22.95
N GLY A 152 -14.76 -26.77 -23.43
CA GLY A 152 -14.11 -25.59 -23.98
C GLY A 152 -13.43 -24.69 -22.95
N SER A 153 -13.45 -25.06 -21.67
CA SER A 153 -12.62 -24.50 -20.61
C SER A 153 -11.40 -25.40 -20.38
N VAL A 154 -10.35 -24.86 -19.75
CA VAL A 154 -9.16 -25.61 -19.33
C VAL A 154 -8.98 -25.49 -17.83
N TYR A 155 -8.81 -26.60 -17.17
CA TYR A 155 -8.64 -26.68 -15.72
C TYR A 155 -7.30 -27.32 -15.36
N PHE A 156 -6.68 -26.83 -14.30
CA PHE A 156 -5.51 -27.43 -13.68
C PHE A 156 -5.94 -28.67 -12.86
N ASP A 157 -5.29 -29.80 -13.06
CA ASP A 157 -5.54 -31.07 -12.37
C ASP A 157 -4.72 -31.13 -11.08
N VAL A 158 -5.28 -30.58 -9.99
CA VAL A 158 -4.62 -30.49 -8.69
C VAL A 158 -4.32 -31.86 -8.12
N VAL A 159 -5.23 -32.83 -8.30
CA VAL A 159 -5.06 -34.20 -7.76
C VAL A 159 -3.93 -34.93 -8.49
N LYS A 160 -3.79 -34.74 -9.79
CA LYS A 160 -2.67 -35.32 -10.55
C LYS A 160 -1.35 -34.65 -10.17
N TYR A 161 -1.34 -33.31 -10.06
CA TYR A 161 -0.17 -32.54 -9.65
C TYR A 161 0.34 -32.99 -8.27
N ASP A 162 -0.57 -33.18 -7.29
CA ASP A 162 -0.22 -33.57 -5.93
C ASP A 162 0.43 -34.98 -5.83
N LYS A 163 0.19 -35.86 -6.81
CA LYS A 163 0.85 -37.18 -6.87
C LYS A 163 2.33 -37.10 -7.20
N ASP A 164 2.70 -36.15 -8.09
CA ASP A 164 4.06 -36.00 -8.58
C ASP A 164 4.82 -34.91 -7.80
N HIS A 165 4.09 -33.93 -7.33
CA HIS A 165 4.55 -32.77 -6.56
C HIS A 165 3.66 -32.60 -5.33
N LYS A 166 3.98 -31.72 -4.44
CA LYS A 166 3.13 -31.44 -3.27
C LYS A 166 2.36 -30.13 -3.46
N TYR A 167 1.02 -30.20 -3.51
CA TYR A 167 0.16 -29.02 -3.46
C TYR A 167 -0.06 -28.57 -1.99
N GLY A 168 -0.10 -27.28 -1.76
CA GLY A 168 -0.27 -26.74 -0.40
C GLY A 168 1.04 -26.47 0.36
N ILE A 169 2.18 -26.38 -0.34
CA ILE A 169 3.50 -26.17 0.30
C ILE A 169 3.63 -24.79 0.91
N LEU A 170 3.04 -23.75 0.28
CA LEU A 170 3.08 -22.38 0.77
C LEU A 170 2.07 -22.16 1.90
N SER A 171 0.84 -22.58 1.68
CA SER A 171 -0.27 -22.40 2.63
C SER A 171 -0.19 -23.36 3.81
N GLY A 172 0.48 -24.49 3.65
CA GLY A 172 0.50 -25.60 4.62
C GLY A 172 -0.80 -26.37 4.69
N ARG A 173 -1.70 -26.20 3.71
CA ARG A 173 -2.96 -26.93 3.62
C ARG A 173 -2.73 -28.36 3.11
N ASN A 174 -3.53 -29.27 3.59
CA ASN A 174 -3.52 -30.67 3.13
C ASN A 174 -4.61 -30.86 2.06
N LEU A 175 -4.25 -31.46 0.92
CA LEU A 175 -5.18 -31.67 -0.19
C LEU A 175 -6.39 -32.54 0.21
N THR A 176 -6.18 -33.58 1.03
CA THR A 176 -7.27 -34.45 1.51
C THR A 176 -8.30 -33.66 2.33
N ASP A 177 -7.83 -32.76 3.18
CA ASP A 177 -8.72 -31.89 3.97
C ASP A 177 -9.47 -30.90 3.09
N MET A 178 -8.81 -30.36 2.04
CA MET A 178 -9.45 -29.48 1.07
C MET A 178 -10.55 -30.19 0.29
N ILE A 179 -10.30 -31.40 -0.19
CA ILE A 179 -11.30 -32.23 -0.88
C ILE A 179 -12.48 -32.55 0.06
N ASN A 180 -12.21 -32.95 1.29
CA ASN A 180 -13.25 -33.29 2.27
C ASN A 180 -14.10 -32.10 2.69
N ASN A 181 -13.52 -30.89 2.70
CA ASN A 181 -14.21 -29.66 3.07
C ASN A 181 -14.94 -28.99 1.90
N SER A 182 -14.65 -29.41 0.66
CA SER A 182 -15.34 -28.97 -0.54
C SER A 182 -16.67 -29.73 -0.71
N ARG A 183 -17.61 -29.54 0.23
CA ARG A 183 -18.91 -30.24 0.18
C ARG A 183 -19.75 -29.73 -0.98
N GLU A 184 -20.19 -30.71 -1.82
CA GLU A 184 -21.33 -30.70 -2.75
C GLU A 184 -21.99 -29.34 -3.01
N LEU A 185 -21.51 -28.63 -4.02
CA LEU A 185 -22.38 -27.77 -4.80
C LEU A 185 -23.07 -28.67 -5.83
N ASN A 186 -24.37 -28.87 -5.67
CA ASN A 186 -25.21 -29.63 -6.57
C ASN A 186 -25.23 -28.96 -7.96
N GLY A 187 -24.44 -29.47 -8.91
CA GLY A 187 -24.43 -29.08 -10.30
C GLY A 187 -23.49 -29.99 -11.09
N VAL A 188 -23.73 -30.17 -12.38
CA VAL A 188 -22.82 -30.89 -13.28
C VAL A 188 -21.54 -30.06 -13.36
N SER A 189 -20.58 -30.35 -12.50
CA SER A 189 -19.28 -29.69 -12.47
C SER A 189 -18.50 -30.02 -13.74
N GLU A 190 -17.98 -29.02 -14.44
CA GLU A 190 -17.04 -29.23 -15.55
C GLU A 190 -15.68 -29.75 -15.07
N LYS A 191 -15.42 -29.68 -13.75
CA LYS A 191 -14.17 -30.07 -13.12
C LYS A 191 -14.16 -31.56 -12.75
N HIS A 192 -13.00 -32.20 -12.88
CA HIS A 192 -12.78 -33.56 -12.39
C HIS A 192 -12.84 -33.61 -10.86
N ASN A 193 -12.26 -32.59 -10.20
CA ASN A 193 -12.28 -32.44 -8.76
C ASN A 193 -12.60 -31.00 -8.41
N GLN A 194 -13.28 -30.76 -7.30
CA GLN A 194 -13.67 -29.41 -6.89
C GLN A 194 -12.48 -28.50 -6.53
N VAL A 195 -11.34 -29.09 -6.17
CA VAL A 195 -10.10 -28.35 -5.89
C VAL A 195 -9.35 -27.91 -7.13
N ASP A 196 -9.73 -28.44 -8.32
CA ASP A 196 -9.16 -27.99 -9.58
C ASP A 196 -9.55 -26.53 -9.84
N PHE A 197 -8.68 -25.76 -10.50
CA PHE A 197 -8.92 -24.34 -10.77
C PHE A 197 -8.80 -24.02 -12.26
N ALA A 198 -9.52 -22.99 -12.68
CA ALA A 198 -9.55 -22.61 -14.08
C ALA A 198 -8.22 -21.97 -14.53
N LEU A 199 -7.71 -22.42 -15.67
CA LEU A 199 -6.62 -21.79 -16.42
C LEU A 199 -7.15 -20.97 -17.60
N TRP A 200 -8.23 -21.45 -18.25
CA TRP A 200 -8.98 -20.77 -19.28
C TRP A 200 -10.47 -21.06 -19.12
N LYS A 201 -11.28 -20.03 -19.11
CA LYS A 201 -12.75 -20.17 -19.02
C LYS A 201 -13.38 -19.85 -20.37
N LYS A 202 -14.24 -20.76 -20.84
CA LYS A 202 -15.12 -20.50 -21.98
C LYS A 202 -16.08 -19.36 -21.64
N ALA A 203 -16.11 -18.32 -22.46
CA ALA A 203 -17.02 -17.21 -22.29
C ALA A 203 -18.47 -17.61 -22.56
N GLN A 204 -19.40 -17.10 -21.75
CA GLN A 204 -20.82 -17.11 -22.06
C GLN A 204 -21.14 -15.99 -23.07
N PRO A 205 -22.28 -16.05 -23.78
CA PRO A 205 -22.64 -15.06 -24.79
C PRO A 205 -22.64 -13.59 -24.29
N GLU A 206 -22.95 -13.39 -23.03
CA GLU A 206 -23.00 -12.10 -22.34
C GLU A 206 -21.66 -11.50 -21.95
N HIS A 207 -20.58 -12.31 -21.94
CA HIS A 207 -19.25 -11.79 -21.65
C HIS A 207 -18.73 -10.91 -22.78
N ILE A 208 -18.33 -9.70 -22.45
CA ILE A 208 -17.76 -8.70 -23.38
C ILE A 208 -16.26 -8.95 -23.54
N MET A 209 -15.56 -9.14 -22.41
CA MET A 209 -14.10 -9.36 -22.38
C MET A 209 -13.77 -10.81 -22.63
N ARG A 210 -13.56 -11.16 -23.90
CA ARG A 210 -13.26 -12.53 -24.36
C ARG A 210 -12.37 -12.52 -25.59
N TRP A 211 -11.51 -13.50 -25.67
CA TRP A 211 -10.52 -13.66 -26.75
C TRP A 211 -10.63 -15.04 -27.40
N PRO A 212 -10.28 -15.16 -28.68
CA PRO A 212 -10.15 -16.46 -29.31
C PRO A 212 -8.94 -17.20 -28.72
N SER A 213 -9.11 -18.49 -28.46
CA SER A 213 -8.03 -19.38 -28.02
C SER A 213 -8.13 -20.72 -28.71
N PRO A 214 -7.12 -21.61 -28.60
CA PRO A 214 -7.19 -22.96 -29.14
C PRO A 214 -8.36 -23.80 -28.60
N TRP A 215 -8.88 -23.47 -27.41
CA TRP A 215 -9.90 -24.25 -26.72
C TRP A 215 -11.30 -23.70 -26.95
N SER A 216 -11.46 -22.42 -26.90
CA SER A 216 -12.72 -21.71 -27.12
C SER A 216 -12.51 -20.21 -27.18
N VAL A 217 -13.57 -19.46 -27.55
CA VAL A 217 -13.64 -18.03 -27.21
C VAL A 217 -13.90 -17.90 -25.70
N GLY A 218 -12.98 -17.24 -24.97
CA GLY A 218 -13.00 -17.21 -23.53
C GLY A 218 -12.04 -16.17 -22.94
N PHE A 219 -11.66 -16.38 -21.70
CA PHE A 219 -10.76 -15.50 -20.94
C PHE A 219 -9.88 -16.34 -20.00
N PRO A 220 -8.68 -15.84 -19.61
CA PRO A 220 -7.79 -16.54 -18.69
C PRO A 220 -8.36 -16.61 -17.28
N GLY A 221 -8.05 -17.70 -16.57
CA GLY A 221 -8.32 -17.80 -15.14
C GLY A 221 -7.44 -16.82 -14.34
N TRP A 222 -7.99 -16.25 -13.30
CA TRP A 222 -7.31 -15.23 -12.47
C TRP A 222 -5.91 -15.63 -11.98
N HIS A 223 -5.68 -16.91 -11.70
CA HIS A 223 -4.39 -17.38 -11.18
C HIS A 223 -3.27 -17.47 -12.24
N CYS A 224 -3.58 -17.34 -13.55
CA CYS A 224 -2.58 -17.41 -14.63
C CYS A 224 -1.81 -16.12 -14.81
N GLU A 225 -2.41 -14.98 -14.51
CA GLU A 225 -1.88 -13.66 -14.85
C GLU A 225 -0.52 -13.38 -14.20
N CYS A 226 -0.41 -13.58 -12.88
CA CYS A 226 0.82 -13.28 -12.14
C CYS A 226 1.96 -14.22 -12.51
N THR A 227 1.68 -15.50 -12.74
CA THR A 227 2.66 -16.45 -13.23
C THR A 227 3.19 -16.07 -14.62
N ALA A 228 2.29 -15.77 -15.57
CA ALA A 228 2.67 -15.41 -16.94
C ALA A 228 3.43 -14.06 -16.99
N MET A 229 2.93 -13.03 -16.34
CA MET A 229 3.55 -11.71 -16.32
C MET A 229 4.85 -11.68 -15.51
N GLY A 230 4.91 -12.40 -14.39
CA GLY A 230 6.13 -12.56 -13.58
C GLY A 230 7.24 -13.19 -14.43
N ARG A 231 6.95 -14.30 -15.10
CA ARG A 231 7.90 -14.98 -15.99
C ARG A 231 8.34 -14.09 -17.16
N LYS A 232 7.42 -13.33 -17.76
CA LYS A 232 7.74 -12.43 -18.87
C LYS A 232 8.73 -11.34 -18.51
N TYR A 233 8.55 -10.68 -17.35
CA TYR A 233 9.32 -9.49 -17.00
C TYR A 233 10.52 -9.77 -16.10
N LEU A 234 10.48 -10.84 -15.31
CA LEU A 234 11.50 -11.19 -14.34
C LEU A 234 12.27 -12.46 -14.69
N GLY A 235 11.78 -13.23 -15.65
CA GLY A 235 12.38 -14.49 -16.07
C GLY A 235 11.78 -15.71 -15.38
N SER A 236 12.30 -16.91 -15.71
CA SER A 236 11.85 -18.18 -15.15
C SER A 236 12.08 -18.30 -13.64
N HIS A 237 13.04 -17.53 -13.11
CA HIS A 237 13.33 -17.45 -11.68
C HIS A 237 13.60 -16.01 -11.29
N PHE A 238 13.00 -15.57 -10.18
CA PHE A 238 13.21 -14.22 -9.63
C PHE A 238 13.20 -14.22 -8.10
N ASP A 239 13.61 -13.10 -7.51
CA ASP A 239 13.96 -13.07 -6.10
C ASP A 239 12.75 -13.06 -5.18
N ILE A 240 11.82 -12.11 -5.35
CA ILE A 240 10.78 -11.82 -4.37
C ILE A 240 9.41 -11.80 -5.04
N HIS A 241 8.46 -12.55 -4.49
CA HIS A 241 7.03 -12.40 -4.79
C HIS A 241 6.26 -12.05 -3.52
N GLY A 242 5.38 -11.06 -3.64
CA GLY A 242 4.66 -10.53 -2.50
C GLY A 242 3.19 -10.22 -2.71
N GLY A 243 2.46 -10.16 -1.59
CA GLY A 243 1.04 -9.82 -1.55
C GLY A 243 0.46 -9.85 -0.14
N GLY A 244 -0.85 -9.76 -0.03
CA GLY A 244 -1.57 -9.96 1.23
C GLY A 244 -1.62 -11.44 1.65
N MET A 245 -1.81 -11.69 2.95
CA MET A 245 -1.96 -13.06 3.48
C MET A 245 -3.18 -13.80 2.90
N ASP A 246 -4.18 -13.10 2.41
CA ASP A 246 -5.34 -13.64 1.71
C ASP A 246 -4.98 -14.28 0.37
N LEU A 247 -3.89 -13.83 -0.27
CA LEU A 247 -3.38 -14.38 -1.53
C LEU A 247 -2.57 -15.68 -1.33
N VAL A 248 -2.09 -15.99 -0.12
CA VAL A 248 -1.33 -17.22 0.14
C VAL A 248 -2.07 -18.45 -0.40
N PHE A 249 -3.40 -18.46 -0.19
CA PHE A 249 -4.29 -19.48 -0.71
C PHE A 249 -5.63 -18.86 -1.13
N PRO A 250 -6.14 -19.15 -2.34
CA PRO A 250 -5.57 -20.10 -3.32
C PRO A 250 -4.50 -19.50 -4.25
N HIS A 251 -4.42 -18.18 -4.43
CA HIS A 251 -3.77 -17.51 -5.56
C HIS A 251 -2.27 -17.89 -5.70
N HIS A 252 -1.44 -17.61 -4.69
CA HIS A 252 0.01 -17.89 -4.77
C HIS A 252 0.33 -19.40 -4.74
N GLU A 253 -0.50 -20.20 -4.08
CA GLU A 253 -0.37 -21.66 -4.15
C GLU A 253 -0.61 -22.17 -5.59
N CYS A 254 -1.61 -21.61 -6.30
CA CYS A 254 -1.87 -21.92 -7.70
C CYS A 254 -0.71 -21.45 -8.60
N GLU A 255 -0.10 -20.30 -8.32
CA GLU A 255 1.07 -19.83 -9.08
C GLU A 255 2.27 -20.77 -8.94
N ILE A 256 2.54 -21.27 -7.73
CA ILE A 256 3.58 -22.27 -7.50
C ILE A 256 3.29 -23.53 -8.34
N ALA A 257 2.05 -24.02 -8.29
CA ALA A 257 1.64 -25.19 -9.04
C ALA A 257 1.79 -24.98 -10.55
N GLN A 258 1.38 -23.84 -11.07
CA GLN A 258 1.53 -23.48 -12.48
C GLN A 258 2.99 -23.39 -12.92
N ALA A 259 3.85 -22.73 -12.10
CA ALA A 259 5.28 -22.64 -12.42
C ALA A 259 5.94 -24.02 -12.48
N VAL A 260 5.71 -24.88 -11.48
CA VAL A 260 6.26 -26.23 -11.46
C VAL A 260 5.70 -27.08 -12.59
N ALA A 261 4.39 -26.99 -12.86
CA ALA A 261 3.74 -27.75 -13.93
C ALA A 261 4.20 -27.33 -15.35
N SER A 262 4.53 -26.03 -15.55
CA SER A 262 4.96 -25.54 -16.86
C SER A 262 6.46 -25.71 -17.11
N GLN A 263 7.32 -25.36 -16.14
CA GLN A 263 8.78 -25.32 -16.32
C GLN A 263 9.57 -26.33 -15.47
N GLY A 264 8.91 -27.09 -14.61
CA GLY A 264 9.52 -28.15 -13.79
C GLY A 264 10.14 -27.65 -12.47
N ASP A 265 10.10 -26.35 -12.17
CA ASP A 265 10.68 -25.77 -10.96
C ASP A 265 9.90 -24.53 -10.48
N GLN A 266 10.12 -24.17 -9.22
CA GLN A 266 9.53 -22.96 -8.63
C GLN A 266 10.16 -21.70 -9.23
N MET A 267 9.31 -20.71 -9.48
CA MET A 267 9.72 -19.42 -10.05
C MET A 267 10.31 -18.45 -9.03
N VAL A 268 9.90 -18.56 -7.78
CA VAL A 268 10.12 -17.55 -6.74
C VAL A 268 11.03 -18.06 -5.63
N HIS A 269 12.02 -17.24 -5.24
CA HIS A 269 12.95 -17.59 -4.16
C HIS A 269 12.40 -17.21 -2.78
N TYR A 270 11.86 -15.98 -2.64
CA TYR A 270 11.30 -15.49 -1.37
C TYR A 270 9.83 -15.10 -1.53
N TRP A 271 8.96 -15.75 -0.78
CA TRP A 271 7.54 -15.41 -0.68
C TRP A 271 7.30 -14.52 0.53
N MET A 272 6.84 -13.29 0.31
CA MET A 272 6.59 -12.31 1.37
C MET A 272 5.12 -11.93 1.44
N HIS A 273 4.55 -11.96 2.64
CA HIS A 273 3.13 -11.63 2.84
C HIS A 273 2.94 -10.66 3.99
N ASN A 274 2.21 -9.58 3.73
CA ASN A 274 1.71 -8.71 4.79
C ASN A 274 0.41 -9.26 5.38
N ASN A 275 0.23 -9.06 6.68
CA ASN A 275 -0.98 -9.49 7.36
C ASN A 275 -2.16 -8.55 7.07
N MET A 276 -3.37 -8.96 7.46
CA MET A 276 -4.61 -8.24 7.19
C MET A 276 -4.75 -6.97 8.04
N ILE A 277 -5.64 -6.08 7.59
CA ILE A 277 -6.19 -4.99 8.41
C ILE A 277 -7.61 -5.39 8.82
N THR A 278 -7.91 -5.21 10.10
CA THR A 278 -9.26 -5.32 10.65
C THR A 278 -9.83 -3.93 10.95
N ILE A 279 -11.12 -3.83 11.11
CA ILE A 279 -11.85 -2.62 11.49
C ILE A 279 -12.63 -2.96 12.76
N ASN A 280 -12.23 -2.37 13.89
CA ASN A 280 -12.81 -2.67 15.21
C ASN A 280 -12.83 -4.20 15.49
N GLY A 281 -11.72 -4.87 15.23
CA GLY A 281 -11.56 -6.31 15.42
C GLY A 281 -12.24 -7.22 14.39
N GLN A 282 -12.91 -6.64 13.38
CA GLN A 282 -13.64 -7.39 12.36
C GLN A 282 -12.96 -7.27 10.97
N LYS A 283 -13.09 -8.31 10.15
CA LYS A 283 -12.68 -8.24 8.75
C LYS A 283 -13.47 -7.12 8.03
N MET A 284 -12.78 -6.34 7.21
CA MET A 284 -13.43 -5.35 6.35
C MET A 284 -14.28 -6.04 5.28
N GLY A 285 -15.51 -5.59 5.08
CA GLY A 285 -16.41 -6.14 4.08
C GLY A 285 -17.60 -5.25 3.79
N LYS A 286 -18.03 -5.20 2.53
CA LYS A 286 -19.19 -4.41 2.10
C LYS A 286 -20.47 -4.88 2.80
N SER A 287 -20.65 -6.19 2.98
CA SER A 287 -21.79 -6.79 3.67
C SER A 287 -21.86 -6.47 5.17
N LEU A 288 -20.76 -6.05 5.77
CA LEU A 288 -20.66 -5.67 7.18
C LEU A 288 -20.84 -4.16 7.41
N GLY A 289 -21.01 -3.37 6.34
CA GLY A 289 -21.15 -1.91 6.42
C GLY A 289 -19.88 -1.18 6.91
N ASN A 290 -18.74 -1.89 7.01
CA ASN A 290 -17.48 -1.35 7.50
C ASN A 290 -16.42 -1.19 6.40
N PHE A 291 -16.85 -1.12 5.14
CA PHE A 291 -15.98 -0.92 4.00
C PHE A 291 -15.74 0.57 3.78
N ILE A 292 -14.50 1.03 3.96
CA ILE A 292 -14.12 2.44 3.86
C ILE A 292 -13.03 2.57 2.80
N THR A 293 -13.23 3.44 1.81
CA THR A 293 -12.23 3.73 0.78
C THR A 293 -11.17 4.70 1.29
N LEU A 294 -9.99 4.74 0.64
CA LEU A 294 -8.93 5.70 0.99
C LEU A 294 -9.40 7.14 0.80
N GLU A 295 -10.16 7.42 -0.26
CA GLU A 295 -10.75 8.75 -0.47
C GLU A 295 -11.66 9.17 0.69
N GLN A 296 -12.49 8.25 1.19
CA GLN A 296 -13.35 8.52 2.34
C GLN A 296 -12.52 8.82 3.60
N PHE A 297 -11.39 8.10 3.81
CA PHE A 297 -10.46 8.47 4.89
C PHE A 297 -9.89 9.87 4.71
N PHE A 298 -9.49 10.23 3.48
CA PHE A 298 -8.86 11.53 3.21
C PHE A 298 -9.85 12.69 3.31
N THR A 299 -11.11 12.46 2.97
CA THR A 299 -12.17 13.48 3.02
C THR A 299 -12.98 13.48 4.32
N GLY A 300 -12.93 12.40 5.10
CA GLY A 300 -13.79 12.19 6.26
C GLY A 300 -15.24 11.87 5.93
N ASN A 301 -15.55 11.61 4.66
CA ASN A 301 -16.92 11.42 4.18
C ASN A 301 -17.39 9.96 4.33
N HIS A 302 -17.49 9.48 5.56
CA HIS A 302 -18.05 8.17 5.89
C HIS A 302 -18.57 8.17 7.33
N GLU A 303 -19.73 7.54 7.59
CA GLU A 303 -20.37 7.54 8.91
C GLU A 303 -19.53 6.94 10.05
N ALA A 304 -18.65 5.98 9.72
CA ALA A 304 -17.75 5.38 10.69
C ALA A 304 -16.52 6.24 11.02
N LEU A 305 -16.31 7.38 10.35
CA LEU A 305 -15.17 8.27 10.56
C LEU A 305 -15.60 9.49 11.37
N THR A 306 -14.81 9.85 12.38
CA THR A 306 -15.05 11.04 13.20
C THR A 306 -14.45 12.32 12.60
N GLN A 307 -13.51 12.17 11.65
CA GLN A 307 -12.83 13.28 10.96
C GLN A 307 -12.15 12.79 9.69
N ALA A 308 -11.66 13.71 8.88
CA ALA A 308 -10.71 13.41 7.80
C ALA A 308 -9.33 13.07 8.37
N TYR A 309 -8.64 12.12 7.72
CA TYR A 309 -7.27 11.73 8.06
C TYR A 309 -6.37 11.91 6.84
N SER A 310 -5.24 12.56 7.05
CA SER A 310 -4.30 12.79 5.95
C SER A 310 -3.70 11.48 5.43
N PRO A 311 -3.27 11.43 4.15
CA PRO A 311 -2.58 10.26 3.60
C PRO A 311 -1.35 9.85 4.42
N MET A 312 -0.59 10.80 4.95
CA MET A 312 0.57 10.50 5.78
C MET A 312 0.20 9.97 7.16
N THR A 313 -0.95 10.35 7.72
CA THR A 313 -1.50 9.72 8.93
C THR A 313 -1.80 8.24 8.67
N ILE A 314 -2.43 7.91 7.56
CA ILE A 314 -2.72 6.51 7.17
C ILE A 314 -1.42 5.73 6.95
N ARG A 315 -0.45 6.32 6.23
CA ARG A 315 0.87 5.69 6.04
C ARG A 315 1.56 5.43 7.36
N PHE A 316 1.63 6.42 8.24
CA PHE A 316 2.25 6.31 9.56
C PHE A 316 1.56 5.26 10.43
N PHE A 317 0.23 5.21 10.42
CA PHE A 317 -0.56 4.20 11.12
C PHE A 317 -0.18 2.78 10.67
N ILE A 318 -0.09 2.54 9.37
CA ILE A 318 0.28 1.23 8.81
C ILE A 318 1.72 0.86 9.22
N LEU A 319 2.67 1.82 9.17
CA LEU A 319 4.08 1.61 9.50
C LEU A 319 4.33 1.45 11.01
N SER A 320 3.40 1.87 11.86
CA SER A 320 3.48 1.72 13.31
C SER A 320 3.31 0.28 13.78
N ALA A 321 2.91 -0.64 12.90
CA ALA A 321 2.88 -2.07 13.13
C ALA A 321 3.79 -2.80 12.14
N HIS A 322 4.40 -3.91 12.59
CA HIS A 322 5.17 -4.76 11.69
C HIS A 322 4.29 -5.32 10.57
N TYR A 323 4.80 -5.45 9.34
CA TYR A 323 3.99 -5.85 8.19
C TYR A 323 3.34 -7.24 8.35
N ARG A 324 3.97 -8.18 9.09
CA ARG A 324 3.39 -9.49 9.42
C ARG A 324 2.43 -9.48 10.61
N GLY A 325 2.36 -8.40 11.37
CA GLY A 325 1.39 -8.24 12.46
C GLY A 325 0.03 -7.79 11.93
N THR A 326 -1.05 -8.12 12.62
CA THR A 326 -2.37 -7.57 12.33
C THR A 326 -2.41 -6.09 12.71
N VAL A 327 -3.10 -5.27 11.90
CA VAL A 327 -3.40 -3.87 12.22
C VAL A 327 -4.90 -3.74 12.36
N ASP A 328 -5.33 -3.19 13.50
CA ASP A 328 -6.74 -2.93 13.76
C ASP A 328 -7.03 -1.45 13.66
N PHE A 329 -7.89 -1.09 12.72
CA PHE A 329 -8.34 0.29 12.56
C PHE A 329 -9.42 0.62 13.59
N SER A 330 -9.24 1.75 14.27
CA SER A 330 -10.30 2.51 14.96
C SER A 330 -10.01 4.00 14.84
N ASN A 331 -11.02 4.85 15.08
CA ASN A 331 -10.80 6.31 15.09
C ASN A 331 -9.76 6.72 16.12
N GLU A 332 -9.78 6.11 17.31
CA GLU A 332 -8.81 6.36 18.38
C GLU A 332 -7.40 6.01 17.95
N ALA A 333 -7.21 4.88 17.25
CA ALA A 333 -5.92 4.47 16.74
C ALA A 333 -5.38 5.44 15.68
N LEU A 334 -6.25 5.92 14.76
CA LEU A 334 -5.85 6.93 13.79
C LEU A 334 -5.56 8.29 14.39
N ILE A 335 -6.34 8.75 15.38
CA ILE A 335 -6.06 10.00 16.11
C ILE A 335 -4.72 9.89 16.84
N ALA A 336 -4.41 8.73 17.44
CA ALA A 336 -3.11 8.49 18.05
C ALA A 336 -1.98 8.49 17.01
N ALA A 337 -2.18 7.87 15.86
CA ALA A 337 -1.23 7.86 14.76
C ALA A 337 -0.99 9.26 14.20
N GLN A 338 -2.04 10.07 14.03
CA GLN A 338 -1.93 11.48 13.62
C GLN A 338 -1.05 12.27 14.57
N LYS A 339 -1.32 12.21 15.89
CA LYS A 339 -0.51 12.89 16.90
C LYS A 339 0.95 12.41 16.89
N GLY A 340 1.16 11.11 16.70
CA GLY A 340 2.50 10.54 16.57
C GLY A 340 3.24 11.07 15.33
N TYR A 341 2.59 11.07 14.19
CA TYR A 341 3.12 11.60 12.94
C TYR A 341 3.45 13.11 13.08
N GLU A 342 2.53 13.92 13.59
CA GLU A 342 2.73 15.36 13.81
C GLU A 342 3.90 15.62 14.76
N ARG A 343 4.01 14.84 15.86
CA ARG A 343 5.13 14.93 16.79
C ARG A 343 6.46 14.61 16.11
N LEU A 344 6.52 13.59 15.26
CA LEU A 344 7.73 13.24 14.53
C LEU A 344 8.13 14.36 13.56
N MET A 345 7.17 14.88 12.78
CA MET A 345 7.44 15.98 11.84
C MET A 345 7.88 17.25 12.52
N ASN A 346 7.28 17.58 13.68
CA ASN A 346 7.71 18.71 14.49
C ASN A 346 9.14 18.51 15.00
N GLY A 347 9.46 17.33 15.55
CA GLY A 347 10.80 17.03 16.05
C GLY A 347 11.88 17.14 14.97
N ILE A 348 11.59 16.70 13.72
CA ILE A 348 12.52 16.86 12.61
C ILE A 348 12.68 18.33 12.22
N SER A 349 11.59 19.10 12.16
CA SER A 349 11.62 20.54 11.85
C SER A 349 12.36 21.36 12.92
N ASP A 350 12.21 20.98 14.17
CA ASP A 350 12.80 21.70 15.30
C ASP A 350 14.33 21.55 15.38
N ILE A 351 14.94 20.61 14.67
CA ILE A 351 16.40 20.46 14.57
C ILE A 351 17.08 21.76 14.10
N GLU A 352 16.44 22.49 13.18
CA GLU A 352 16.98 23.74 12.63
C GLU A 352 17.10 24.87 13.68
N ARG A 353 16.37 24.74 14.79
CA ARG A 353 16.35 25.72 15.89
C ARG A 353 17.39 25.45 16.97
N ILE A 354 18.07 24.29 16.90
CA ILE A 354 19.04 23.87 17.92
C ILE A 354 20.32 24.71 17.81
N GLN A 355 20.73 25.25 18.95
CA GLN A 355 22.01 25.94 19.05
C GLN A 355 23.13 24.95 19.38
N VAL A 356 24.16 24.94 18.55
CA VAL A 356 25.32 24.06 18.74
C VAL A 356 26.24 24.57 19.83
N SER A 357 26.80 23.66 20.61
CA SER A 357 27.86 23.87 21.59
C SER A 357 29.23 23.47 21.01
N LYS A 358 30.32 23.81 21.72
CA LYS A 358 31.66 23.37 21.29
C LYS A 358 31.85 21.86 21.39
N GLU A 359 31.23 21.25 22.40
CA GLU A 359 31.36 19.82 22.71
C GLU A 359 29.95 19.25 22.94
N CYS A 360 29.78 17.94 22.69
CA CYS A 360 28.60 17.19 23.10
C CYS A 360 28.76 16.76 24.56
N ASP A 361 27.66 16.66 25.31
CA ASP A 361 27.69 15.82 26.51
C ASP A 361 27.81 14.33 26.12
N ALA A 362 28.35 13.53 27.07
CA ALA A 362 28.68 12.12 26.78
C ALA A 362 27.47 11.24 26.41
N GLU A 363 26.30 11.54 26.97
CA GLU A 363 25.07 10.79 26.68
C GLU A 363 24.54 11.11 25.28
N THR A 364 24.53 12.38 24.90
CA THR A 364 24.15 12.85 23.57
C THR A 364 25.07 12.27 22.49
N ASP A 365 26.39 12.33 22.68
CA ASP A 365 27.36 11.78 21.73
C ASP A 365 27.16 10.28 21.53
N LYS A 366 27.03 9.53 22.62
CA LYS A 366 26.77 8.08 22.59
C LYS A 366 25.47 7.74 21.88
N PHE A 367 24.39 8.47 22.18
CA PHE A 367 23.07 8.25 21.57
C PHE A 367 23.11 8.48 20.07
N VAL A 368 23.60 9.64 19.63
CA VAL A 368 23.64 10.02 18.21
C VAL A 368 24.49 9.04 17.40
N LYS A 369 25.68 8.67 17.88
CA LYS A 369 26.56 7.69 17.23
C LYS A 369 25.93 6.30 17.09
N ALA A 370 25.08 5.91 18.04
CA ALA A 370 24.42 4.60 17.99
C ALA A 370 23.13 4.60 17.15
N LEU A 371 22.49 5.76 16.97
CA LEU A 371 21.13 5.86 16.39
C LEU A 371 21.05 5.26 14.97
N ARG A 372 22.00 5.62 14.10
CA ARG A 372 22.05 5.14 12.70
C ARG A 372 22.11 3.62 12.65
N GLN A 373 23.01 3.02 13.43
CA GLN A 373 23.17 1.57 13.46
C GLN A 373 21.91 0.88 14.01
N ARG A 374 21.33 1.37 15.09
CA ARG A 374 20.08 0.85 15.66
C ARG A 374 18.95 0.84 14.63
N CYS A 375 18.80 1.91 13.87
CA CYS A 375 17.79 1.99 12.81
C CYS A 375 18.06 0.99 11.68
N TYR A 376 19.32 0.83 11.25
CA TYR A 376 19.68 -0.20 10.26
C TYR A 376 19.47 -1.60 10.80
N ASP A 377 19.82 -1.90 12.03
CA ASP A 377 19.62 -3.22 12.64
C ASP A 377 18.12 -3.57 12.64
N ALA A 378 17.25 -2.60 12.95
CA ALA A 378 15.81 -2.81 12.89
C ALA A 378 15.32 -3.05 11.45
N MET A 379 15.79 -2.30 10.47
CA MET A 379 15.42 -2.53 9.06
C MET A 379 15.97 -3.87 8.56
N ASN A 380 17.17 -4.23 8.95
CA ASN A 380 17.82 -5.49 8.58
C ASN A 380 17.13 -6.72 9.22
N ASP A 381 16.40 -6.55 10.30
CA ASP A 381 15.64 -7.61 10.94
C ASP A 381 14.19 -7.67 10.42
N ASP A 382 14.02 -7.95 9.14
CA ASP A 382 12.70 -8.17 8.53
C ASP A 382 11.82 -6.91 8.54
N LEU A 383 12.42 -5.76 8.22
CA LEU A 383 11.74 -4.46 8.08
C LEU A 383 10.95 -4.03 9.33
N GLN A 384 11.59 -4.00 10.49
CA GLN A 384 10.99 -3.59 11.77
C GLN A 384 10.70 -2.07 11.81
N THR A 385 9.80 -1.60 10.95
CA THR A 385 9.42 -0.19 10.88
C THR A 385 8.93 0.38 12.22
N PRO A 386 8.18 -0.36 13.09
CA PRO A 386 7.78 0.16 14.39
C PRO A 386 8.97 0.42 15.33
N LEU A 387 10.06 -0.37 15.25
CA LEU A 387 11.26 -0.09 16.02
C LEU A 387 11.98 1.15 15.50
N VAL A 388 12.08 1.33 14.17
CA VAL A 388 12.63 2.55 13.58
C VAL A 388 11.85 3.78 14.06
N ILE A 389 10.51 3.75 14.01
CA ILE A 389 9.66 4.83 14.51
C ILE A 389 9.92 5.11 16.01
N SER A 390 10.09 4.06 16.82
CA SER A 390 10.43 4.20 18.23
C SER A 390 11.76 4.94 18.44
N TYR A 391 12.80 4.59 17.68
CA TYR A 391 14.10 5.23 17.73
C TYR A 391 14.05 6.68 17.24
N LEU A 392 13.24 6.98 16.25
CA LEU A 392 13.01 8.35 15.82
C LEU A 392 12.28 9.19 16.89
N PHE A 393 11.39 8.57 17.69
CA PHE A 393 10.79 9.26 18.84
C PHE A 393 11.78 9.51 19.99
N GLU A 394 12.72 8.60 20.22
CA GLU A 394 13.82 8.84 21.15
C GLU A 394 14.67 10.04 20.68
N ALA A 395 14.93 10.13 19.36
CA ALA A 395 15.61 11.27 18.75
C ALA A 395 14.80 12.58 18.93
N CYS A 396 13.48 12.57 18.73
CA CYS A 396 12.64 13.72 19.01
C CYS A 396 12.69 14.15 20.50
N HIS A 397 12.81 13.19 21.42
CA HIS A 397 12.99 13.52 22.84
C HIS A 397 14.33 14.21 23.08
N LEU A 398 15.40 13.76 22.45
CA LEU A 398 16.70 14.44 22.49
C LEU A 398 16.60 15.88 21.93
N VAL A 399 15.94 16.06 20.77
CA VAL A 399 15.71 17.38 20.17
C VAL A 399 15.03 18.32 21.15
N ASN A 400 13.99 17.87 21.86
CA ASN A 400 13.31 18.67 22.87
C ASN A 400 14.23 19.03 24.05
N ASN A 401 15.06 18.08 24.52
CA ASN A 401 16.01 18.35 25.58
C ASN A 401 17.10 19.38 25.18
N LEU A 402 17.51 19.35 23.91
CA LEU A 402 18.47 20.32 23.35
C LEU A 402 17.85 21.72 23.28
N LEU A 403 16.60 21.84 22.85
CA LEU A 403 15.86 23.11 22.81
C LEU A 403 15.61 23.69 24.21
N ASP A 404 15.36 22.81 25.18
CA ASP A 404 15.18 23.19 26.60
C ASP A 404 16.52 23.45 27.32
N HIS A 405 17.66 23.39 26.63
CA HIS A 405 19.02 23.50 27.19
C HIS A 405 19.34 22.49 28.31
N LYS A 406 18.66 21.32 28.29
CA LYS A 406 18.92 20.20 29.22
C LYS A 406 20.01 19.23 28.71
N ALA A 407 20.40 19.36 27.44
CA ALA A 407 21.46 18.60 26.79
C ALA A 407 22.29 19.52 25.89
N GLN A 408 23.50 19.09 25.53
CA GLN A 408 24.40 19.83 24.65
C GLN A 408 24.83 18.98 23.46
N ILE A 409 24.89 19.58 22.29
CA ILE A 409 25.26 18.92 21.03
C ILE A 409 26.26 19.74 20.22
N CYS A 410 27.31 19.13 19.71
CA CYS A 410 28.24 19.76 18.79
C CYS A 410 27.74 19.71 17.35
N ALA A 411 28.31 20.49 16.47
CA ALA A 411 27.89 20.62 15.08
C ALA A 411 27.91 19.29 14.31
N GLU A 412 28.91 18.44 14.55
CA GLU A 412 29.04 17.13 13.90
C GLU A 412 27.91 16.18 14.31
N CYS A 413 27.64 16.05 15.60
CA CYS A 413 26.54 15.22 16.10
C CYS A 413 25.16 15.75 15.68
N LEU A 414 24.95 17.08 15.63
CA LEU A 414 23.70 17.66 15.14
C LEU A 414 23.47 17.32 13.66
N LYS A 415 24.53 17.40 12.86
CA LYS A 415 24.47 17.01 11.45
C LYS A 415 24.10 15.53 11.30
N GLU A 416 24.78 14.63 12.04
CA GLU A 416 24.48 13.19 12.04
C GLU A 416 23.04 12.91 12.49
N LEU A 417 22.56 13.54 13.55
CA LEU A 417 21.19 13.41 14.04
C LEU A 417 20.19 13.81 12.95
N SER A 418 20.41 14.96 12.30
CA SER A 418 19.56 15.45 11.21
C SER A 418 19.53 14.49 10.02
N GLU A 419 20.71 14.04 9.57
CA GLU A 419 20.82 13.11 8.44
C GLU A 419 20.12 11.77 8.74
N VAL A 420 20.27 11.22 9.94
CA VAL A 420 19.59 9.97 10.31
C VAL A 420 18.08 10.14 10.35
N MET A 421 17.60 11.21 10.99
CA MET A 421 16.14 11.42 11.07
C MET A 421 15.53 11.66 9.68
N GLN A 422 16.19 12.40 8.81
CA GLN A 422 15.72 12.63 7.43
C GLN A 422 15.76 11.34 6.61
N LEU A 423 16.86 10.60 6.62
CA LEU A 423 17.01 9.35 5.89
C LEU A 423 15.92 8.34 6.25
N PHE A 424 15.74 8.10 7.55
CA PHE A 424 14.79 7.06 7.95
C PHE A 424 13.34 7.53 7.84
N ALA A 425 13.01 8.78 8.20
CA ALA A 425 11.63 9.26 8.10
C ALA A 425 11.19 9.48 6.65
N PHE A 426 12.00 10.16 5.83
CA PHE A 426 11.56 10.57 4.49
C PHE A 426 11.96 9.56 3.40
N ASP A 427 13.22 9.16 3.34
CA ASP A 427 13.68 8.33 2.24
C ASP A 427 13.24 6.86 2.40
N LEU A 428 13.36 6.29 3.62
CA LEU A 428 13.07 4.88 3.86
C LEU A 428 11.63 4.62 4.29
N LEU A 429 11.10 5.34 5.29
CA LEU A 429 9.70 5.20 5.68
C LEU A 429 8.75 5.95 4.73
N GLY A 430 9.28 6.77 3.82
CA GLY A 430 8.53 7.49 2.81
C GLY A 430 7.47 8.44 3.37
N LEU A 431 7.69 8.96 4.58
CA LEU A 431 6.86 10.02 5.13
C LEU A 431 7.15 11.32 4.39
N LYS A 432 6.21 12.24 4.38
CA LYS A 432 6.37 13.61 3.84
C LYS A 432 5.87 14.59 4.89
N SER A 433 6.48 15.77 4.96
CA SER A 433 5.87 16.86 5.73
C SER A 433 4.66 17.39 4.97
N GLU A 434 3.50 17.40 5.60
CA GLU A 434 2.28 18.00 5.06
C GLU A 434 2.12 19.48 5.48
N LYS A 435 3.08 19.98 6.28
CA LYS A 435 3.18 21.40 6.59
C LYS A 435 3.76 22.13 5.38
N GLY A 436 2.92 22.80 4.62
CA GLY A 436 3.35 23.61 3.48
C GLY A 436 2.40 23.51 2.29
N ALA A 437 2.02 22.33 1.81
CA ALA A 437 1.23 22.20 0.59
C ALA A 437 -0.28 22.50 0.77
N ASN A 438 -0.84 22.26 1.95
CA ASN A 438 -2.26 22.55 2.24
C ASN A 438 -2.44 23.78 3.14
N ASN A 439 -1.47 24.12 4.00
CA ASN A 439 -1.59 25.30 4.85
C ASN A 439 -1.37 26.59 4.07
N ASP A 440 -0.38 26.67 3.16
CA ASP A 440 -0.10 27.91 2.43
C ASP A 440 -1.27 28.30 1.52
N ALA A 441 -1.81 27.38 0.73
CA ALA A 441 -2.97 27.64 -0.14
C ALA A 441 -4.25 27.92 0.68
N ARG A 442 -4.41 27.24 1.80
CA ARG A 442 -5.56 27.43 2.70
C ARG A 442 -5.43 28.69 3.54
N GLU A 443 -4.24 28.98 4.09
CA GLU A 443 -3.94 30.24 4.77
C GLU A 443 -3.99 31.42 3.81
N GLU A 444 -3.52 31.27 2.59
CA GLU A 444 -3.65 32.30 1.55
C GLU A 444 -5.11 32.53 1.11
N ALA A 445 -5.91 31.45 1.03
CA ALA A 445 -7.34 31.55 0.77
C ALA A 445 -8.08 32.20 1.96
N TYR A 446 -7.77 31.81 3.20
CA TYR A 446 -8.30 32.46 4.39
C TYR A 446 -7.86 33.92 4.48
N GLY A 447 -6.60 34.23 4.21
CA GLY A 447 -6.10 35.60 4.14
C GLY A 447 -6.89 36.44 3.18
N ARG A 448 -7.10 35.98 1.95
CA ARG A 448 -7.91 36.66 0.93
C ARG A 448 -9.36 36.90 1.38
N VAL A 449 -9.99 35.93 2.05
CA VAL A 449 -11.36 36.08 2.57
C VAL A 449 -11.40 37.12 3.71
N VAL A 450 -10.46 37.07 4.64
CA VAL A 450 -10.38 38.06 5.75
C VAL A 450 -10.14 39.47 5.19
N ASP A 451 -9.22 39.60 4.23
CA ASP A 451 -8.93 40.89 3.59
C ASP A 451 -10.16 41.45 2.84
N MET A 452 -10.94 40.59 2.18
CA MET A 452 -12.21 41.00 1.53
C MET A 452 -13.22 41.50 2.59
N VAL A 453 -13.36 40.80 3.73
CA VAL A 453 -14.25 41.21 4.83
C VAL A 453 -13.79 42.53 5.45
N LEU A 454 -12.47 42.73 5.58
CA LEU A 454 -11.89 44.00 6.08
C LEU A 454 -12.08 45.15 5.10
N GLN A 455 -12.07 44.90 3.79
CA GLN A 455 -12.42 45.89 2.75
C GLN A 455 -13.90 46.31 2.87
N LEU A 456 -14.82 45.38 3.13
CA LEU A 456 -16.23 45.69 3.38
C LEU A 456 -16.40 46.52 4.64
N ARG A 457 -15.67 46.20 5.74
CA ARG A 457 -15.64 47.03 6.98
C ARG A 457 -15.12 48.43 6.71
N THR A 458 -14.05 48.56 5.92
CA THR A 458 -13.48 49.87 5.58
C THR A 458 -14.47 50.70 4.79
N LYS A 459 -15.18 50.07 3.81
CA LYS A 459 -16.24 50.72 3.04
C LYS A 459 -17.38 51.19 3.97
N ALA A 460 -17.87 50.37 4.90
CA ALA A 460 -18.91 50.77 5.86
C ALA A 460 -18.45 51.96 6.71
N LYS A 461 -17.20 52.02 7.14
CA LYS A 461 -16.63 53.19 7.85
C LYS A 461 -16.65 54.47 6.97
N THR A 462 -16.29 54.33 5.69
CA THR A 462 -16.29 55.45 4.71
C THR A 462 -17.69 55.97 4.50
N ASP A 463 -18.69 55.07 4.43
CA ASP A 463 -20.10 55.42 4.26
C ASP A 463 -20.77 55.84 5.56
N LYS A 464 -20.02 55.96 6.66
CA LYS A 464 -20.46 56.28 8.04
C LYS A 464 -21.50 55.29 8.61
N ASP A 465 -21.54 54.08 8.06
CA ASP A 465 -22.33 52.94 8.62
C ASP A 465 -21.54 52.26 9.73
N TRP A 466 -21.57 52.88 10.92
CA TRP A 466 -20.87 52.39 12.09
C TRP A 466 -21.43 51.08 12.60
N ALA A 467 -22.72 50.84 12.44
CA ALA A 467 -23.38 49.60 12.89
C ALA A 467 -22.84 48.37 12.13
N THR A 468 -22.77 48.43 10.82
CA THR A 468 -22.18 47.36 9.98
C THR A 468 -20.70 47.20 10.25
N SER A 469 -19.93 48.26 10.41
CA SER A 469 -18.52 48.23 10.73
C SER A 469 -18.22 47.51 12.07
N ASP A 470 -19.00 47.80 13.10
CA ASP A 470 -18.86 47.13 14.42
C ASP A 470 -19.32 45.67 14.36
N GLN A 471 -20.39 45.37 13.66
CA GLN A 471 -20.85 44.01 13.49
C GLN A 471 -19.79 43.10 12.80
N ILE A 472 -19.10 43.61 11.78
CA ILE A 472 -18.01 42.89 11.10
C ILE A 472 -16.84 42.67 12.05
N ARG A 473 -16.45 43.69 12.83
CA ARG A 473 -15.36 43.57 13.81
C ARG A 473 -15.67 42.49 14.85
N ASP A 474 -16.87 42.51 15.42
CA ASP A 474 -17.28 41.58 16.44
C ASP A 474 -17.43 40.15 15.92
N ALA A 475 -17.89 39.99 14.66
CA ALA A 475 -17.93 38.70 13.98
C ALA A 475 -16.51 38.12 13.78
N LEU A 476 -15.56 38.94 13.35
CA LEU A 476 -14.16 38.53 13.21
C LEU A 476 -13.53 38.17 14.55
N ALA A 477 -13.80 38.94 15.60
CA ALA A 477 -13.32 38.64 16.95
C ALA A 477 -13.90 37.32 17.49
N ASN A 478 -15.19 37.06 17.26
CA ASN A 478 -15.85 35.80 17.64
C ASN A 478 -15.30 34.59 16.82
N ALA A 479 -14.84 34.83 15.60
CA ALA A 479 -14.16 33.83 14.79
C ALA A 479 -12.66 33.64 15.13
N GLY A 480 -12.15 34.34 16.19
CA GLY A 480 -10.78 34.19 16.64
C GLY A 480 -9.77 35.16 16.00
N PHE A 481 -10.21 36.14 15.19
CA PHE A 481 -9.32 37.09 14.55
C PHE A 481 -9.19 38.38 15.40
N GLU A 482 -7.96 38.77 15.72
CA GLU A 482 -7.65 40.08 16.28
C GLU A 482 -7.37 41.06 15.15
N VAL A 483 -8.20 42.11 15.06
CA VAL A 483 -8.10 43.16 14.02
C VAL A 483 -7.63 44.47 14.65
N LYS A 484 -6.59 45.06 14.08
CA LYS A 484 -6.03 46.37 14.51
C LYS A 484 -6.08 47.40 13.39
N ASP A 485 -6.69 48.55 13.68
CA ASP A 485 -6.63 49.72 12.81
C ASP A 485 -5.28 50.43 13.04
N THR A 486 -4.50 50.66 12.03
CA THR A 486 -3.20 51.36 12.05
C THR A 486 -3.26 52.58 11.14
N LYS A 487 -2.27 53.46 11.23
CA LYS A 487 -2.18 54.63 10.33
C LYS A 487 -2.00 54.28 8.85
N ASP A 488 -1.45 53.12 8.61
CA ASP A 488 -1.11 52.61 7.27
C ASP A 488 -2.16 51.59 6.75
N GLY A 489 -3.27 51.37 7.48
CA GLY A 489 -4.33 50.43 7.11
C GLY A 489 -4.80 49.52 8.24
N VAL A 490 -5.52 48.45 7.90
CA VAL A 490 -6.03 47.46 8.84
C VAL A 490 -5.12 46.23 8.82
N THR A 491 -4.68 45.78 9.98
CA THR A 491 -3.91 44.52 10.12
C THR A 491 -4.69 43.53 10.96
N TRP A 492 -4.46 42.26 10.74
CA TRP A 492 -5.13 41.20 11.49
C TRP A 492 -4.18 40.04 11.82
N LYS A 493 -4.52 39.29 12.83
CA LYS A 493 -3.89 37.99 13.15
C LYS A 493 -4.93 37.01 13.68
N LEU A 494 -4.74 35.71 13.45
CA LEU A 494 -5.52 34.66 14.05
C LEU A 494 -4.94 34.35 15.43
N ASN A 495 -5.77 34.44 16.50
CA ASN A 495 -5.37 34.02 17.84
C ASN A 495 -5.50 32.47 17.89
N LYS A 496 -4.40 31.79 18.20
CA LYS A 496 -4.35 30.34 18.40
C LYS A 496 -4.96 29.95 19.74
#